data_1cb9f98f31a00d99ec4056249ac790c6
#
_entry.id   1cb9f98f31a00d99ec4056249ac790c6
#
_cell.length_a   1.000
_cell.length_b   1.000
_cell.length_c   1.000
_cell.angle_alpha   90.00
_cell.angle_beta   90.00
_cell.angle_gamma   90.00
#
_symmetry.space_group_name_H-M   'P 1'
#
loop_
_entity.id
_entity.type
_entity.pdbx_description
1 polymer ?
#
loop_
_entity_poly.entity_id
_entity_poly.type
_entity_poly.pdbx_seq_one_letter_code
_entity_poly.pdbx_strand_id
1 'polypeptide(L)'
;MAWWRDPWKRTGLLGIAIVASLALAACGTASGQTGAAAGVVATTTTTTTTTTTPATSSSATATSGGMAGSGSGQAGQGSAQAAQRSGQAGNGSAQAMPGAVATPPRPQRLALPATAHPGDHGKDVAALQRQLATLGYEVRKVDGQYGSATQHAVVAFQKVNLLSRDGIAGPKTMKALAHPKRPRPRPRLGGSGLHVEADLTLQVIYIVSSGRIQQILDASSASGRTYLSHGSVRRAHTPEGSFRIGRKVNGWHRSYLGMMYRPAYFDGPYAIHGAPNVPPYPASHGCIRVTTASMDAIYSKLVPGTRVLVYRT
;
A
#
# COMPACT_ATOMS: atom_id res chain seq x y z
N MET A 1 -41.09 17.09 -4.72
CA MET A 1 -41.17 18.56 -4.61
C MET A 1 -40.02 19.07 -3.74
N ALA A 2 -39.11 19.84 -4.35
CA ALA A 2 -38.25 20.90 -3.80
C ALA A 2 -37.34 20.50 -2.60
N TRP A 3 -36.07 20.82 -2.48
CA TRP A 3 -35.31 22.02 -2.88
C TRP A 3 -33.82 21.66 -2.78
N TRP A 4 -33.06 21.72 -3.86
CA TRP A 4 -31.61 21.83 -3.83
C TRP A 4 -31.24 23.29 -4.14
N ARG A 5 -30.73 24.03 -3.16
CA ARG A 5 -30.18 25.39 -3.33
C ARG A 5 -28.66 25.28 -3.53
N ASP A 6 -28.22 25.79 -4.65
CA ASP A 6 -26.83 26.01 -5.04
C ASP A 6 -26.22 27.17 -4.18
N PRO A 7 -25.02 26.99 -3.55
CA PRO A 7 -24.40 28.06 -2.76
C PRO A 7 -23.34 28.88 -3.49
N TRP A 8 -23.27 28.88 -4.83
CA TRP A 8 -22.16 29.52 -5.56
C TRP A 8 -22.56 30.79 -6.34
N LYS A 9 -23.52 31.58 -5.89
CA LYS A 9 -23.78 32.91 -6.45
C LYS A 9 -23.69 33.97 -5.36
N ARG A 10 -22.50 34.50 -5.15
CA ARG A 10 -22.31 35.84 -4.60
C ARG A 10 -21.36 36.61 -5.52
N THR A 11 -21.95 37.39 -6.37
CA THR A 11 -21.38 38.54 -7.08
C THR A 11 -21.02 39.63 -6.07
N GLY A 12 -19.80 40.13 -6.14
CA GLY A 12 -19.35 41.34 -5.45
C GLY A 12 -18.39 42.09 -6.37
N LEU A 13 -18.92 43.08 -7.07
CA LEU A 13 -18.18 44.14 -7.78
C LEU A 13 -17.56 45.09 -6.77
N LEU A 14 -16.31 45.48 -7.03
CA LEU A 14 -15.61 46.76 -6.71
C LEU A 14 -14.14 46.48 -7.08
N GLY A 15 -13.48 47.19 -7.94
CA GLY A 15 -13.39 48.57 -8.33
C GLY A 15 -11.93 48.86 -8.63
N ILE A 16 -11.62 49.08 -9.87
CA ILE A 16 -10.62 49.93 -10.52
C ILE A 16 -9.41 50.41 -9.69
N ALA A 17 -8.19 50.13 -10.17
CA ALA A 17 -7.11 51.10 -10.27
C ALA A 17 -6.10 50.67 -11.35
N ILE A 18 -6.11 51.38 -12.44
CA ILE A 18 -5.14 51.40 -13.52
C ILE A 18 -3.95 52.24 -13.04
N VAL A 19 -2.74 51.68 -13.09
CA VAL A 19 -1.52 52.50 -13.13
C VAL A 19 -0.69 51.99 -14.32
N ALA A 20 -0.71 52.76 -15.36
CA ALA A 20 0.20 52.67 -16.49
C ALA A 20 1.51 53.36 -16.11
N SER A 21 2.63 52.69 -16.35
CA SER A 21 3.93 53.34 -16.41
C SER A 21 4.68 52.84 -17.64
N LEU A 22 4.77 53.76 -18.58
CA LEU A 22 5.69 53.75 -19.73
C LEU A 22 7.12 54.04 -19.22
N ALA A 23 8.13 53.38 -19.78
CA ALA A 23 9.46 53.93 -20.03
C ALA A 23 10.14 53.07 -21.09
N LEU A 24 10.31 53.63 -22.15
CA LEU A 24 11.25 53.91 -23.24
C LEU A 24 12.59 53.16 -23.20
N ALA A 25 12.84 52.49 -24.30
CA ALA A 25 13.90 52.48 -25.27
C ALA A 25 15.36 52.70 -24.83
N ALA A 26 16.20 51.74 -25.31
CA ALA A 26 17.49 52.11 -25.87
C ALA A 26 17.93 51.05 -26.89
N CYS A 27 18.21 51.48 -28.11
CA CYS A 27 18.87 50.80 -29.22
C CYS A 27 20.34 50.51 -28.89
N GLY A 28 20.82 49.39 -29.36
CA GLY A 28 22.27 49.08 -29.47
C GLY A 28 22.51 48.11 -30.62
N THR A 29 22.94 48.65 -31.76
CA THR A 29 23.43 47.97 -32.96
C THR A 29 24.89 47.62 -32.82
N ALA A 30 25.31 46.44 -33.34
CA ALA A 30 26.54 46.15 -34.10
C ALA A 30 26.65 44.65 -34.36
N SER A 31 26.49 44.21 -35.63
CA SER A 31 27.47 43.82 -36.64
C SER A 31 28.49 42.76 -36.20
N GLY A 32 28.38 41.56 -36.78
CA GLY A 32 29.15 41.14 -37.89
C GLY A 32 29.87 39.83 -37.74
N GLN A 33 29.84 39.03 -38.78
CA GLN A 33 30.79 38.04 -39.35
C GLN A 33 30.49 36.54 -39.12
N THR A 34 29.98 35.92 -40.15
CA THR A 34 30.57 34.97 -41.15
C THR A 34 31.45 33.84 -40.61
N GLY A 35 31.06 32.61 -40.88
CA GLY A 35 31.96 31.46 -40.84
C GLY A 35 31.30 30.11 -41.02
N ALA A 36 31.22 29.69 -42.29
CA ALA A 36 31.46 28.34 -42.86
C ALA A 36 30.67 27.11 -42.40
N ALA A 37 30.11 26.51 -43.43
CA ALA A 37 29.44 25.20 -43.49
C ALA A 37 30.36 24.00 -43.24
N ALA A 38 29.80 22.95 -42.63
CA ALA A 38 30.21 21.56 -42.85
C ALA A 38 29.05 20.61 -42.56
N GLY A 39 28.51 19.99 -43.50
CA GLY A 39 28.30 18.59 -43.86
C GLY A 39 27.51 17.74 -42.86
N VAL A 40 26.21 17.60 -43.09
CA VAL A 40 25.41 16.55 -42.44
C VAL A 40 25.32 15.36 -43.41
N VAL A 41 25.88 14.22 -42.99
CA VAL A 41 25.63 12.91 -43.61
C VAL A 41 24.44 12.28 -42.91
N ALA A 42 23.34 12.14 -43.63
CA ALA A 42 22.17 11.39 -43.18
C ALA A 42 22.40 9.89 -43.41
N THR A 43 22.43 9.12 -42.38
CA THR A 43 22.42 7.65 -42.46
C THR A 43 20.98 7.16 -42.28
N THR A 44 20.40 6.68 -43.37
CA THR A 44 19.08 6.06 -43.44
C THR A 44 19.20 4.61 -42.94
N THR A 45 18.65 4.27 -41.81
CA THR A 45 18.55 2.88 -41.39
C THR A 45 17.18 2.34 -41.76
N THR A 46 17.15 1.41 -42.71
CA THR A 46 15.96 0.68 -43.14
C THR A 46 15.63 -0.41 -42.12
N THR A 47 14.50 -0.31 -41.44
CA THR A 47 14.01 -1.36 -40.55
C THR A 47 13.09 -2.29 -41.34
N THR A 48 13.50 -3.53 -41.52
CA THR A 48 12.71 -4.60 -42.13
C THR A 48 11.70 -5.14 -41.11
N THR A 49 10.43 -4.98 -41.45
CA THR A 49 9.31 -5.53 -40.65
C THR A 49 9.08 -6.97 -41.08
N THR A 50 9.29 -7.92 -40.16
CA THR A 50 8.94 -9.33 -40.34
C THR A 50 7.57 -9.58 -39.73
N THR A 51 6.57 -9.83 -40.55
CA THR A 51 5.23 -10.22 -40.24
C THR A 51 5.19 -11.70 -39.90
N THR A 52 4.84 -12.09 -38.68
CA THR A 52 4.58 -13.48 -38.32
C THR A 52 3.09 -13.64 -37.99
N THR A 53 2.42 -14.45 -38.79
CA THR A 53 1.02 -14.84 -38.71
C THR A 53 0.81 -15.84 -37.58
N PRO A 54 -0.27 -15.77 -36.76
CA PRO A 54 -0.56 -16.81 -35.79
C PRO A 54 -1.32 -17.99 -36.42
N ALA A 55 -0.87 -19.19 -36.06
CA ALA A 55 -1.51 -20.46 -36.41
C ALA A 55 -2.71 -20.76 -35.50
N THR A 56 -3.77 -21.18 -36.12
CA THR A 56 -5.02 -21.70 -35.60
C THR A 56 -4.83 -23.16 -35.11
N SER A 57 -5.34 -23.54 -33.96
CA SER A 57 -5.64 -24.93 -33.64
C SER A 57 -6.78 -25.00 -32.63
N SER A 58 -7.91 -25.37 -33.07
CA SER A 58 -8.63 -26.67 -33.01
C SER A 58 -9.22 -26.98 -31.64
N SER A 59 -10.52 -26.97 -31.64
CA SER A 59 -11.49 -27.46 -30.67
C SER A 59 -11.34 -28.94 -30.39
N ALA A 60 -11.52 -29.39 -29.14
CA ALA A 60 -11.86 -30.76 -28.79
C ALA A 60 -13.03 -30.74 -27.82
N THR A 61 -14.12 -31.23 -28.33
CA THR A 61 -15.37 -31.56 -27.64
C THR A 61 -15.15 -32.86 -26.84
N ALA A 62 -15.58 -32.91 -25.60
CA ALA A 62 -15.72 -34.15 -24.86
C ALA A 62 -17.05 -34.19 -24.11
N THR A 63 -17.73 -35.23 -24.41
CA THR A 63 -19.06 -35.73 -24.18
C THR A 63 -19.38 -36.01 -22.70
N SER A 64 -20.63 -35.75 -22.37
CA SER A 64 -21.38 -36.11 -21.17
C SER A 64 -21.37 -37.64 -20.85
N GLY A 65 -21.30 -37.97 -19.56
CA GLY A 65 -21.62 -39.28 -19.04
C GLY A 65 -22.11 -39.12 -17.60
N GLY A 66 -23.44 -39.18 -17.41
CA GLY A 66 -24.07 -39.26 -16.11
C GLY A 66 -24.04 -40.68 -15.57
N MET A 67 -24.14 -40.82 -14.24
CA MET A 67 -24.96 -41.86 -13.60
C MET A 67 -25.12 -41.59 -12.11
N ALA A 68 -26.35 -41.69 -11.70
CA ALA A 68 -26.87 -41.62 -10.35
C ALA A 68 -26.49 -42.91 -9.56
N GLY A 69 -26.30 -42.74 -8.25
CA GLY A 69 -26.19 -43.84 -7.30
C GLY A 69 -26.69 -43.43 -5.93
N SER A 70 -27.95 -43.77 -5.66
CA SER A 70 -28.59 -43.69 -4.34
C SER A 70 -28.01 -44.79 -3.43
N GLY A 71 -27.79 -44.47 -2.15
CA GLY A 71 -27.43 -45.45 -1.13
C GLY A 71 -27.75 -44.93 0.26
N SER A 72 -28.92 -45.26 0.73
CA SER A 72 -29.44 -45.13 2.09
C SER A 72 -28.91 -46.23 3.02
N GLY A 73 -28.74 -45.96 4.30
CA GLY A 73 -28.56 -46.98 5.37
C GLY A 73 -27.75 -46.40 6.52
N GLN A 74 -28.25 -46.13 7.60
CA GLN A 74 -28.96 -46.78 8.71
C GLN A 74 -28.17 -46.56 10.02
N ALA A 75 -28.91 -46.13 11.00
CA ALA A 75 -28.54 -45.86 12.38
C ALA A 75 -28.04 -47.14 13.12
N GLY A 76 -27.10 -46.94 14.03
CA GLY A 76 -26.72 -47.93 15.02
C GLY A 76 -26.56 -47.26 16.39
N GLN A 77 -27.58 -47.43 17.22
CA GLN A 77 -27.50 -47.16 18.68
C GLN A 77 -26.77 -48.32 19.34
N GLY A 78 -25.91 -48.03 20.30
CA GLY A 78 -25.25 -49.01 21.13
C GLY A 78 -24.94 -48.49 22.50
N SER A 79 -25.69 -48.99 23.43
CA SER A 79 -25.86 -48.64 24.88
C SER A 79 -24.64 -48.86 25.78
N ALA A 80 -24.66 -48.09 26.83
CA ALA A 80 -24.01 -48.17 28.12
C ALA A 80 -23.58 -49.54 28.65
N GLN A 81 -22.46 -49.56 29.40
CA GLN A 81 -22.40 -50.30 30.67
C GLN A 81 -21.33 -49.76 31.63
N ALA A 82 -21.76 -49.45 32.80
CA ALA A 82 -20.98 -49.06 33.97
C ALA A 82 -20.29 -50.29 34.58
N ALA A 83 -19.08 -50.15 35.08
CA ALA A 83 -18.50 -51.06 36.06
C ALA A 83 -17.73 -50.25 37.11
N GLN A 84 -18.36 -50.16 38.29
CA GLN A 84 -17.72 -49.77 39.54
C GLN A 84 -16.70 -50.83 39.97
N ARG A 85 -15.52 -50.44 40.39
CA ARG A 85 -14.75 -51.18 41.40
C ARG A 85 -14.06 -50.16 42.34
N SER A 86 -14.48 -50.28 43.59
CA SER A 86 -13.90 -49.75 44.80
C SER A 86 -12.55 -50.39 45.11
N GLY A 87 -11.61 -49.64 45.65
CA GLY A 87 -10.38 -50.18 46.20
C GLY A 87 -9.46 -49.11 46.79
N GLN A 88 -9.64 -48.82 48.02
CA GLN A 88 -8.70 -48.71 49.14
C GLN A 88 -7.70 -47.54 49.24
N ALA A 89 -7.85 -46.87 50.32
CA ALA A 89 -7.04 -45.80 50.86
C ALA A 89 -5.59 -46.20 51.15
N GLY A 90 -4.66 -45.34 50.68
CA GLY A 90 -3.27 -45.35 51.13
C GLY A 90 -2.92 -43.95 51.60
N ASN A 91 -2.85 -43.80 52.90
CA ASN A 91 -2.43 -42.58 53.59
C ASN A 91 -0.93 -42.42 53.39
N GLY A 92 -0.51 -41.47 52.53
CA GLY A 92 0.86 -41.03 52.36
C GLY A 92 0.91 -39.51 52.43
N SER A 93 1.20 -38.99 53.60
CA SER A 93 1.47 -37.56 53.80
C SER A 93 2.77 -37.19 53.07
N ALA A 94 2.65 -36.73 51.81
CA ALA A 94 3.73 -36.03 51.15
C ALA A 94 3.56 -34.54 51.41
N GLN A 95 4.48 -33.98 52.17
CA GLN A 95 4.61 -32.56 52.40
C GLN A 95 4.83 -31.88 51.05
N ALA A 96 3.89 -31.04 50.63
CA ALA A 96 4.00 -30.18 49.47
C ALA A 96 5.10 -29.15 49.72
N MET A 97 6.22 -29.28 49.02
CA MET A 97 7.20 -28.21 48.83
C MET A 97 6.51 -27.02 48.18
N PRO A 98 6.75 -25.76 48.63
CA PRO A 98 6.18 -24.60 47.96
C PRO A 98 6.68 -24.54 46.54
N GLY A 99 5.72 -24.60 45.60
CA GLY A 99 5.98 -24.60 44.16
C GLY A 99 6.86 -23.43 43.73
N ALA A 100 7.96 -23.75 43.11
CA ALA A 100 8.75 -22.79 42.34
C ALA A 100 7.82 -22.12 41.35
N VAL A 101 7.56 -20.84 41.53
CA VAL A 101 6.85 -20.00 40.56
C VAL A 101 7.66 -20.06 39.28
N ALA A 102 7.16 -20.79 38.28
CA ALA A 102 7.79 -20.89 36.97
C ALA A 102 7.86 -19.45 36.40
N THR A 103 9.07 -18.92 36.33
CA THR A 103 9.34 -17.66 35.67
C THR A 103 8.79 -17.77 34.24
N PRO A 104 7.91 -16.85 33.79
CA PRO A 104 7.38 -16.92 32.46
C PRO A 104 8.54 -16.93 31.46
N PRO A 105 8.51 -17.77 30.41
CA PRO A 105 9.60 -17.88 29.47
C PRO A 105 9.91 -16.50 28.89
N ARG A 106 11.16 -16.08 29.04
CA ARG A 106 11.66 -14.84 28.45
C ARG A 106 11.29 -14.85 26.97
N PRO A 107 10.66 -13.78 26.42
CA PRO A 107 10.29 -13.74 25.03
C PRO A 107 11.51 -14.07 24.19
N GLN A 108 11.49 -15.21 23.54
CA GLN A 108 12.59 -15.65 22.68
C GLN A 108 12.74 -14.62 21.56
N ARG A 109 13.87 -13.95 21.52
CA ARG A 109 14.21 -13.08 20.39
C ARG A 109 14.17 -13.93 19.13
N LEU A 110 13.28 -13.60 18.22
CA LEU A 110 13.18 -14.28 16.94
C LEU A 110 14.54 -14.18 16.24
N ALA A 111 15.19 -15.32 15.98
CA ALA A 111 16.42 -15.34 15.22
C ALA A 111 16.10 -14.92 13.78
N LEU A 112 16.59 -13.75 13.38
CA LEU A 112 16.45 -13.28 12.01
C LEU A 112 17.62 -13.81 11.16
N PRO A 113 17.39 -14.09 9.88
CA PRO A 113 18.47 -14.46 8.96
C PRO A 113 19.45 -13.30 8.78
N ALA A 114 20.65 -13.58 8.26
CA ALA A 114 21.62 -12.53 7.94
C ALA A 114 21.13 -11.62 6.80
N THR A 115 20.47 -12.23 5.81
CA THR A 115 19.86 -11.56 4.65
C THR A 115 18.64 -12.33 4.18
N ALA A 116 17.74 -11.68 3.44
CA ALA A 116 16.66 -12.31 2.69
C ALA A 116 16.31 -11.44 1.46
N HIS A 117 16.00 -12.09 0.34
CA HIS A 117 15.78 -11.48 -0.97
C HIS A 117 14.43 -11.89 -1.56
N PRO A 118 13.86 -11.09 -2.46
CA PRO A 118 12.71 -11.54 -3.25
C PRO A 118 12.99 -12.87 -3.95
N GLY A 119 12.05 -13.81 -3.82
CA GLY A 119 12.20 -15.19 -4.31
C GLY A 119 12.67 -16.20 -3.26
N ASP A 120 13.29 -15.77 -2.17
CA ASP A 120 13.67 -16.67 -1.07
C ASP A 120 12.42 -17.28 -0.42
N HIS A 121 12.61 -18.45 0.22
CA HIS A 121 11.55 -19.15 0.91
C HIS A 121 12.05 -19.93 2.15
N GLY A 122 11.10 -20.35 2.98
CA GLY A 122 11.37 -21.19 4.15
C GLY A 122 11.27 -20.45 5.49
N LYS A 123 11.79 -21.10 6.54
CA LYS A 123 11.66 -20.66 7.94
C LYS A 123 12.23 -19.26 8.22
N ASP A 124 13.30 -18.91 7.52
CA ASP A 124 13.99 -17.62 7.70
C ASP A 124 13.16 -16.47 7.14
N VAL A 125 12.54 -16.66 5.98
CA VAL A 125 11.55 -15.70 5.43
C VAL A 125 10.34 -15.61 6.34
N ALA A 126 9.84 -16.72 6.86
CA ALA A 126 8.73 -16.71 7.82
C ALA A 126 9.09 -15.96 9.12
N ALA A 127 10.34 -16.06 9.58
CA ALA A 127 10.84 -15.29 10.72
C ALA A 127 10.85 -13.78 10.43
N LEU A 128 11.35 -13.37 9.25
CA LEU A 128 11.31 -11.98 8.80
C LEU A 128 9.86 -11.46 8.70
N GLN A 129 8.96 -12.22 8.09
CA GLN A 129 7.54 -11.87 7.99
C GLN A 129 6.90 -11.69 9.36
N ARG A 130 7.13 -12.60 10.32
CA ARG A 130 6.64 -12.46 11.70
C ARG A 130 7.15 -11.19 12.37
N GLN A 131 8.43 -10.88 12.20
CA GLN A 131 9.02 -9.67 12.78
C GLN A 131 8.39 -8.41 12.19
N LEU A 132 8.25 -8.32 10.87
CA LEU A 132 7.59 -7.21 10.19
C LEU A 132 6.13 -7.06 10.65
N ALA A 133 5.37 -8.17 10.72
CA ALA A 133 3.98 -8.17 11.19
C ALA A 133 3.87 -7.69 12.65
N THR A 134 4.76 -8.14 13.54
CA THR A 134 4.83 -7.69 14.94
C THR A 134 5.10 -6.19 15.06
N LEU A 135 5.79 -5.61 14.10
CA LEU A 135 6.05 -4.18 14.02
C LEU A 135 4.91 -3.40 13.34
N GLY A 136 3.88 -4.09 12.86
CA GLY A 136 2.71 -3.50 12.22
C GLY A 136 2.83 -3.33 10.71
N TYR A 137 3.92 -3.78 10.08
CA TYR A 137 4.04 -3.72 8.61
C TYR A 137 3.10 -4.73 7.95
N GLU A 138 2.47 -4.32 6.86
CA GLU A 138 1.47 -5.12 6.16
C GLU A 138 2.13 -6.25 5.35
N VAL A 139 2.13 -7.47 5.88
CA VAL A 139 2.78 -8.66 5.31
C VAL A 139 1.77 -9.59 4.64
N ARG A 140 0.45 -9.32 4.79
CA ARG A 140 -0.66 -10.18 4.33
C ARG A 140 -0.69 -11.55 5.03
N LYS A 141 0.33 -12.36 4.87
CA LYS A 141 0.42 -13.72 5.40
C LYS A 141 1.87 -14.04 5.78
N VAL A 142 2.03 -14.80 6.84
CA VAL A 142 3.31 -15.39 7.21
C VAL A 142 3.33 -16.80 6.60
N ASP A 143 3.81 -16.90 5.36
CA ASP A 143 3.82 -18.13 4.57
C ASP A 143 5.23 -18.64 4.23
N GLY A 144 6.25 -17.90 4.64
CA GLY A 144 7.63 -18.24 4.33
C GLY A 144 8.01 -17.99 2.87
N GLN A 145 7.21 -17.25 2.09
CA GLN A 145 7.53 -16.88 0.71
C GLN A 145 7.89 -15.40 0.62
N TYR A 146 9.09 -15.07 0.14
CA TYR A 146 9.46 -13.69 -0.10
C TYR A 146 8.87 -13.20 -1.43
N GLY A 147 7.55 -13.12 -1.48
CA GLY A 147 6.83 -12.57 -2.62
C GLY A 147 6.67 -11.05 -2.53
N SER A 148 5.87 -10.48 -3.44
CA SER A 148 5.61 -9.05 -3.54
C SER A 148 5.10 -8.44 -2.24
N ALA A 149 4.23 -9.11 -1.48
CA ALA A 149 3.73 -8.59 -0.20
C ALA A 149 4.85 -8.42 0.82
N THR A 150 5.75 -9.40 0.95
CA THR A 150 6.92 -9.31 1.82
C THR A 150 7.87 -8.21 1.36
N GLN A 151 8.10 -8.08 0.05
CA GLN A 151 8.93 -7.03 -0.52
C GLN A 151 8.41 -5.64 -0.19
N HIS A 152 7.09 -5.38 -0.37
CA HIS A 152 6.49 -4.10 -0.02
C HIS A 152 6.51 -3.83 1.50
N ALA A 153 6.37 -4.85 2.33
CA ALA A 153 6.54 -4.71 3.78
C ALA A 153 7.97 -4.31 4.16
N VAL A 154 8.97 -4.91 3.51
CA VAL A 154 10.39 -4.54 3.68
C VAL A 154 10.65 -3.12 3.18
N VAL A 155 10.11 -2.73 2.02
CA VAL A 155 10.22 -1.34 1.52
C VAL A 155 9.62 -0.35 2.50
N ALA A 156 8.42 -0.63 3.04
CA ALA A 156 7.78 0.21 4.04
C ALA A 156 8.65 0.34 5.31
N PHE A 157 9.24 -0.78 5.78
CA PHE A 157 10.18 -0.79 6.89
C PHE A 157 11.43 0.06 6.60
N GLN A 158 12.02 -0.10 5.43
CA GLN A 158 13.19 0.68 4.99
C GLN A 158 12.89 2.18 4.95
N LYS A 159 11.72 2.57 4.44
CA LYS A 159 11.24 3.95 4.40
C LYS A 159 11.17 4.57 5.80
N VAL A 160 10.52 3.88 6.75
CA VAL A 160 10.37 4.35 8.13
C VAL A 160 11.70 4.42 8.86
N ASN A 161 12.64 3.52 8.55
CA ASN A 161 13.96 3.48 9.18
C ASN A 161 15.03 4.27 8.42
N LEU A 162 14.67 4.98 7.34
CA LEU A 162 15.55 5.81 6.51
C LEU A 162 16.71 5.01 5.90
N LEU A 163 16.41 3.79 5.45
CA LEU A 163 17.33 2.90 4.75
C LEU A 163 17.15 2.99 3.23
N SER A 164 18.05 2.35 2.46
CA SER A 164 17.84 2.13 1.03
C SER A 164 16.54 1.38 0.80
N ARG A 165 15.71 1.88 -0.13
CA ARG A 165 14.34 1.40 -0.41
C ARG A 165 14.35 0.36 -1.53
N ASP A 166 15.21 -0.66 -1.41
CA ASP A 166 15.46 -1.69 -2.43
C ASP A 166 14.57 -2.92 -2.31
N GLY A 167 13.87 -3.05 -1.18
CA GLY A 167 13.03 -4.20 -0.90
C GLY A 167 13.81 -5.49 -0.63
N ILE A 168 15.11 -5.36 -0.31
CA ILE A 168 15.99 -6.46 0.08
C ILE A 168 16.25 -6.36 1.58
N ALA A 169 15.97 -7.41 2.31
CA ALA A 169 16.28 -7.47 3.74
C ALA A 169 17.78 -7.83 3.96
N GLY A 170 18.66 -6.93 3.51
CA GLY A 170 20.11 -7.06 3.67
C GLY A 170 20.60 -6.75 5.10
N PRO A 171 21.92 -6.81 5.37
CA PRO A 171 22.49 -6.69 6.72
C PRO A 171 22.06 -5.42 7.46
N LYS A 172 21.98 -4.25 6.77
CA LYS A 172 21.52 -3.00 7.37
C LYS A 172 20.06 -3.06 7.78
N THR A 173 19.21 -3.67 6.94
CA THR A 173 17.78 -3.88 7.21
C THR A 173 17.60 -4.84 8.38
N MET A 174 18.32 -5.95 8.43
CA MET A 174 18.26 -6.92 9.52
C MET A 174 18.73 -6.32 10.86
N LYS A 175 19.83 -5.54 10.84
CA LYS A 175 20.29 -4.79 12.02
C LYS A 175 19.23 -3.82 12.52
N ALA A 176 18.55 -3.10 11.63
CA ALA A 176 17.46 -2.19 11.99
C ALA A 176 16.25 -2.95 12.53
N LEU A 177 15.91 -4.14 12.00
CA LEU A 177 14.83 -4.99 12.52
C LEU A 177 15.08 -5.47 13.95
N ALA A 178 16.34 -5.58 14.39
CA ALA A 178 16.68 -5.89 15.78
C ALA A 178 16.44 -4.68 16.72
N HIS A 179 16.53 -3.45 16.20
CA HIS A 179 16.35 -2.20 16.94
C HIS A 179 15.47 -1.21 16.15
N PRO A 180 14.19 -1.56 15.88
CA PRO A 180 13.37 -0.82 14.94
C PRO A 180 12.94 0.54 15.49
N LYS A 181 12.92 1.55 14.62
CA LYS A 181 12.17 2.77 14.88
C LYS A 181 10.68 2.44 14.89
N ARG A 182 9.98 2.86 15.93
CA ARG A 182 8.53 2.73 16.04
C ARG A 182 7.89 4.09 15.80
N PRO A 183 7.27 4.31 14.64
CA PRO A 183 6.57 5.57 14.38
C PRO A 183 5.41 5.73 15.36
N ARG A 184 5.08 6.97 15.67
CA ARG A 184 3.94 7.32 16.53
C ARG A 184 2.90 8.05 15.71
N PRO A 185 1.60 7.81 15.97
CA PRO A 185 0.55 8.59 15.33
C PRO A 185 0.68 10.07 15.70
N ARG A 186 0.11 10.94 14.89
CA ARG A 186 0.04 12.38 15.16
C ARG A 186 -1.13 12.71 16.09
N PRO A 187 -0.95 12.83 17.42
CA PRO A 187 -2.04 12.83 18.41
C PRO A 187 -2.95 14.05 18.29
N ARG A 188 -2.45 15.20 17.82
CA ARG A 188 -3.22 16.44 17.73
C ARG A 188 -4.17 16.50 16.52
N LEU A 189 -3.97 15.64 15.52
CA LEU A 189 -4.65 15.75 14.24
C LEU A 189 -5.60 14.58 13.95
N GLY A 190 -5.33 13.38 14.49
CA GLY A 190 -6.08 12.16 14.18
C GLY A 190 -7.22 11.82 15.15
N GLY A 191 -7.14 12.22 16.41
CA GLY A 191 -8.07 11.77 17.45
C GLY A 191 -7.87 10.30 17.84
N SER A 192 -8.76 9.76 18.69
CA SER A 192 -8.70 8.36 19.16
C SER A 192 -9.36 7.35 18.21
N GLY A 193 -10.23 7.82 17.31
CA GLY A 193 -10.94 6.96 16.35
C GLY A 193 -10.07 6.40 15.25
N LEU A 194 -10.67 5.50 14.44
CA LEU A 194 -10.02 4.99 13.23
C LEU A 194 -9.78 6.14 12.24
N HIS A 195 -8.56 6.27 11.79
CA HIS A 195 -8.15 7.24 10.78
C HIS A 195 -6.94 6.77 9.99
N VAL A 196 -6.64 7.45 8.90
CA VAL A 196 -5.49 7.22 8.04
C VAL A 196 -4.53 8.40 8.17
N GLU A 197 -3.25 8.11 8.28
CA GLU A 197 -2.18 9.09 8.18
C GLU A 197 -1.29 8.75 6.99
N ALA A 198 -1.11 9.69 6.06
CA ALA A 198 -0.25 9.54 4.89
C ALA A 198 0.96 10.46 5.02
N ASP A 199 2.12 9.87 5.21
CA ASP A 199 3.39 10.59 5.25
C ASP A 199 4.01 10.66 3.85
N LEU A 200 3.95 11.85 3.26
CA LEU A 200 4.47 12.10 1.91
C LEU A 200 6.00 12.18 1.83
N THR A 201 6.70 12.36 2.95
CA THR A 201 8.17 12.30 3.00
C THR A 201 8.65 10.85 3.02
N LEU A 202 8.05 10.05 3.90
CA LEU A 202 8.40 8.64 4.03
C LEU A 202 7.75 7.79 2.94
N GLN A 203 6.67 8.26 2.29
CA GLN A 203 5.91 7.50 1.30
C GLN A 203 5.30 6.24 1.91
N VAL A 204 4.61 6.39 3.03
CA VAL A 204 3.90 5.33 3.75
C VAL A 204 2.51 5.80 4.19
N ILE A 205 1.62 4.84 4.38
CA ILE A 205 0.33 5.05 5.02
C ILE A 205 0.32 4.32 6.35
N TYR A 206 -0.19 4.99 7.38
CA TYR A 206 -0.51 4.42 8.68
C TYR A 206 -2.02 4.30 8.83
N ILE A 207 -2.50 3.13 9.20
CA ILE A 207 -3.86 2.91 9.70
C ILE A 207 -3.79 3.01 11.21
N VAL A 208 -4.44 4.01 11.76
CA VAL A 208 -4.40 4.33 13.19
C VAL A 208 -5.76 4.08 13.81
N SER A 209 -5.78 3.47 14.99
CA SER A 209 -6.98 3.27 15.81
C SER A 209 -6.60 3.27 17.28
N SER A 210 -7.44 3.84 18.13
CA SER A 210 -7.20 3.94 19.57
C SER A 210 -5.84 4.54 19.93
N GLY A 211 -5.42 5.55 19.16
CA GLY A 211 -4.14 6.23 19.37
C GLY A 211 -2.90 5.38 19.06
N ARG A 212 -3.05 4.26 18.33
CA ARG A 212 -1.96 3.35 17.98
C ARG A 212 -1.98 3.06 16.48
N ILE A 213 -0.80 2.94 15.89
CA ILE A 213 -0.64 2.44 14.53
C ILE A 213 -0.95 0.95 14.52
N GLN A 214 -1.97 0.56 13.74
CA GLN A 214 -2.41 -0.82 13.55
C GLN A 214 -1.74 -1.46 12.33
N GLN A 215 -1.52 -0.67 11.27
CA GLN A 215 -0.87 -1.14 10.05
C GLN A 215 -0.01 -0.03 9.45
N ILE A 216 1.10 -0.43 8.84
CA ILE A 216 2.01 0.42 8.07
C ILE A 216 2.09 -0.17 6.67
N LEU A 217 1.73 0.63 5.67
CA LEU A 217 1.68 0.21 4.27
C LEU A 217 2.70 0.99 3.45
N ASP A 218 3.30 0.30 2.50
CA ASP A 218 4.05 0.94 1.43
C ASP A 218 3.13 1.77 0.55
N ALA A 219 3.56 2.98 0.19
CA ALA A 219 2.78 3.89 -0.62
C ALA A 219 3.64 4.68 -1.62
N SER A 220 2.98 5.24 -2.64
CA SER A 220 3.61 6.15 -3.60
C SER A 220 2.64 7.29 -3.93
N SER A 221 3.02 8.52 -3.59
CA SER A 221 2.23 9.73 -3.79
C SER A 221 2.65 10.49 -5.06
N ALA A 222 2.20 11.73 -5.22
CA ALA A 222 2.49 12.58 -6.38
C ALA A 222 3.98 12.77 -6.64
N SER A 223 4.37 12.65 -7.92
CA SER A 223 5.76 12.72 -8.38
C SER A 223 6.38 14.13 -8.34
N GLY A 224 5.57 15.17 -8.23
CA GLY A 224 6.00 16.56 -8.36
C GLY A 224 6.32 16.99 -9.81
N ARG A 225 6.27 16.07 -10.77
CA ARG A 225 6.55 16.35 -12.20
C ARG A 225 5.36 17.01 -12.87
N THR A 226 5.61 17.72 -13.97
CA THR A 226 4.56 18.22 -14.84
C THR A 226 4.02 17.11 -15.74
N TYR A 227 2.73 17.24 -16.08
CA TYR A 227 2.04 16.34 -17.00
C TYR A 227 0.94 17.09 -17.73
N LEU A 228 0.54 16.60 -18.91
CA LEU A 228 -0.55 17.16 -19.69
C LEU A 228 -1.89 16.58 -19.23
N SER A 229 -2.86 17.44 -18.93
CA SER A 229 -4.21 17.05 -18.54
C SER A 229 -5.22 17.97 -19.18
N HIS A 230 -6.12 17.42 -20.01
CA HIS A 230 -7.15 18.18 -20.72
C HIS A 230 -6.59 19.42 -21.46
N GLY A 231 -5.48 19.25 -22.18
CA GLY A 231 -4.82 20.32 -22.92
C GLY A 231 -4.03 21.33 -22.08
N SER A 232 -4.01 21.17 -20.76
CA SER A 232 -3.27 22.06 -19.83
C SER A 232 -2.11 21.34 -19.16
N VAL A 233 -0.98 22.04 -19.01
CA VAL A 233 0.15 21.55 -18.21
C VAL A 233 -0.19 21.69 -16.73
N ARG A 234 -0.11 20.60 -16.00
CA ARG A 234 -0.34 20.54 -14.57
C ARG A 234 0.86 19.96 -13.86
N ARG A 235 1.03 20.30 -12.58
CA ARG A 235 2.04 19.69 -11.72
C ARG A 235 1.38 18.61 -10.85
N ALA A 236 1.97 17.42 -10.82
CA ALA A 236 1.55 16.34 -9.94
C ALA A 236 1.72 16.78 -8.49
N HIS A 237 0.62 16.76 -7.72
CA HIS A 237 0.59 17.22 -6.34
C HIS A 237 -0.41 16.38 -5.54
N THR A 238 -0.03 15.96 -4.33
CA THR A 238 -0.94 15.38 -3.35
C THR A 238 -1.21 16.45 -2.29
N PRO A 239 -2.46 16.88 -2.08
CA PRO A 239 -2.77 17.93 -1.12
C PRO A 239 -2.47 17.47 0.31
N GLU A 240 -1.85 18.35 1.09
CA GLU A 240 -1.61 18.19 2.51
C GLU A 240 -2.76 18.78 3.30
N GLY A 241 -3.11 18.17 4.43
CA GLY A 241 -4.21 18.63 5.26
C GLY A 241 -4.97 17.50 5.95
N SER A 242 -6.13 17.88 6.51
CA SER A 242 -7.06 16.95 7.16
C SER A 242 -8.32 16.82 6.32
N PHE A 243 -8.56 15.65 5.81
CA PHE A 243 -9.65 15.31 4.91
C PHE A 243 -10.53 14.21 5.50
N ARG A 244 -11.57 13.83 4.77
CA ARG A 244 -12.42 12.68 5.06
C ARG A 244 -12.70 11.89 3.80
N ILE A 245 -12.76 10.57 3.93
CA ILE A 245 -13.25 9.73 2.83
C ILE A 245 -14.69 10.15 2.53
N GLY A 246 -14.95 10.57 1.30
CA GLY A 246 -16.28 10.90 0.80
C GLY A 246 -16.87 9.73 0.01
N ARG A 247 -16.34 9.51 -1.18
CA ARG A 247 -16.81 8.50 -2.13
C ARG A 247 -15.84 7.33 -2.23
N LYS A 248 -16.38 6.12 -2.42
CA LYS A 248 -15.64 4.89 -2.70
C LYS A 248 -16.19 4.22 -3.95
N VAL A 249 -15.34 3.47 -4.64
CA VAL A 249 -15.73 2.58 -5.73
C VAL A 249 -15.21 1.18 -5.43
N ASN A 250 -16.06 0.17 -5.50
CA ASN A 250 -15.65 -1.22 -5.32
C ASN A 250 -15.27 -1.82 -6.68
N GLY A 251 -14.01 -2.27 -6.79
CA GLY A 251 -13.46 -2.80 -8.02
C GLY A 251 -12.58 -1.81 -8.79
N TRP A 252 -12.29 -2.15 -10.04
CA TRP A 252 -11.50 -1.30 -10.93
C TRP A 252 -12.29 -0.09 -11.42
N HIS A 253 -11.68 1.06 -11.37
CA HIS A 253 -12.23 2.32 -11.84
C HIS A 253 -11.28 2.99 -12.83
N ARG A 254 -11.79 3.31 -14.02
CA ARG A 254 -11.02 4.03 -15.04
C ARG A 254 -11.15 5.54 -14.81
N SER A 255 -10.04 6.21 -14.58
CA SER A 255 -9.94 7.66 -14.58
C SER A 255 -9.25 8.15 -15.85
N TYR A 256 -9.27 9.46 -16.09
CA TYR A 256 -8.51 10.07 -17.20
C TYR A 256 -7.00 9.75 -17.11
N LEU A 257 -6.45 9.64 -15.90
CA LEU A 257 -5.02 9.42 -15.65
C LEU A 257 -4.65 7.94 -15.42
N GLY A 258 -5.58 7.02 -15.69
CA GLY A 258 -5.33 5.59 -15.61
C GLY A 258 -6.29 4.83 -14.71
N MET A 259 -5.98 3.54 -14.53
CA MET A 259 -6.80 2.61 -13.75
C MET A 259 -6.48 2.73 -12.26
N MET A 260 -7.51 2.69 -11.44
CA MET A 260 -7.44 2.69 -9.98
C MET A 260 -8.24 1.50 -9.43
N TYR A 261 -7.64 0.75 -8.52
CA TYR A 261 -8.33 -0.35 -7.85
C TYR A 261 -8.91 0.11 -6.53
N ARG A 262 -10.22 -0.07 -6.35
CA ARG A 262 -10.98 0.29 -5.14
C ARG A 262 -10.69 1.70 -4.61
N PRO A 263 -10.76 2.76 -5.44
CA PRO A 263 -10.42 4.10 -4.96
C PRO A 263 -11.35 4.56 -3.85
N ALA A 264 -10.75 5.12 -2.79
CA ALA A 264 -11.39 5.83 -1.69
C ALA A 264 -10.97 7.30 -1.78
N TYR A 265 -11.87 8.16 -2.24
CA TYR A 265 -11.61 9.57 -2.50
C TYR A 265 -11.69 10.36 -1.20
N PHE A 266 -10.68 11.19 -0.94
CA PHE A 266 -10.60 12.01 0.27
C PHE A 266 -10.64 13.52 0.02
N ASP A 267 -10.30 13.97 -1.20
CA ASP A 267 -10.37 15.38 -1.62
C ASP A 267 -10.57 15.44 -3.14
N GLY A 268 -11.75 15.85 -3.59
CA GLY A 268 -12.08 15.97 -5.00
C GLY A 268 -11.66 14.75 -5.83
N PRO A 269 -10.67 14.88 -6.74
CA PRO A 269 -10.16 13.78 -7.56
C PRO A 269 -9.10 12.91 -6.86
N TYR A 270 -8.63 13.31 -5.68
CA TYR A 270 -7.57 12.62 -4.96
C TYR A 270 -8.11 11.44 -4.16
N ALA A 271 -7.47 10.29 -4.31
CA ALA A 271 -7.88 9.04 -3.67
C ALA A 271 -6.69 8.25 -3.13
N ILE A 272 -6.95 7.42 -2.12
CA ILE A 272 -6.13 6.27 -1.80
C ILE A 272 -6.66 5.11 -2.66
N HIS A 273 -5.80 4.44 -3.43
CA HIS A 273 -6.23 3.36 -4.30
C HIS A 273 -5.16 2.29 -4.50
N GLY A 274 -5.59 1.09 -4.81
CA GLY A 274 -4.70 0.02 -5.24
C GLY A 274 -4.17 0.27 -6.66
N ALA A 275 -2.91 -0.06 -6.86
CA ALA A 275 -2.24 -0.01 -8.16
C ALA A 275 -1.38 -1.26 -8.37
N PRO A 276 -1.20 -1.72 -9.63
CA PRO A 276 -0.31 -2.83 -9.94
C PRO A 276 1.16 -2.51 -9.64
N ASN A 277 1.52 -1.22 -9.73
CA ASN A 277 2.89 -0.75 -9.49
C ASN A 277 2.90 0.36 -8.43
N VAL A 278 3.66 0.12 -7.35
CA VAL A 278 3.89 1.05 -6.25
C VAL A 278 5.41 1.18 -6.07
N PRO A 279 6.07 2.08 -6.81
CA PRO A 279 7.50 2.27 -6.68
C PRO A 279 7.87 2.86 -5.31
N PRO A 280 9.12 2.67 -4.84
CA PRO A 280 9.54 3.12 -3.51
C PRO A 280 9.70 4.65 -3.39
N TYR A 281 9.39 5.37 -4.45
CA TYR A 281 9.47 6.85 -4.57
C TYR A 281 8.14 7.43 -5.05
N PRO A 282 7.92 8.76 -4.95
CA PRO A 282 6.74 9.43 -5.48
C PRO A 282 6.63 9.28 -6.99
N ALA A 283 5.47 8.79 -7.51
CA ALA A 283 5.30 8.49 -8.94
C ALA A 283 3.87 8.72 -9.47
N SER A 284 2.91 9.11 -8.64
CA SER A 284 1.54 9.36 -9.09
C SER A 284 1.36 10.79 -9.63
N HIS A 285 0.17 11.07 -10.15
CA HIS A 285 -0.24 12.42 -10.54
C HIS A 285 -0.89 13.19 -9.37
N GLY A 286 -1.20 12.51 -8.25
CA GLY A 286 -1.83 13.15 -7.09
C GLY A 286 -2.41 12.16 -6.09
N CYS A 287 -2.96 11.06 -6.55
CA CYS A 287 -3.47 10.00 -5.68
C CYS A 287 -2.34 9.34 -4.88
N ILE A 288 -2.71 8.66 -3.80
CA ILE A 288 -1.80 7.85 -3.00
C ILE A 288 -2.02 6.39 -3.40
N ARG A 289 -1.00 5.80 -4.05
CA ARG A 289 -1.00 4.40 -4.47
C ARG A 289 -0.56 3.50 -3.33
N VAL A 290 -1.26 2.40 -3.15
CA VAL A 290 -0.83 1.22 -2.39
C VAL A 290 -0.96 0.00 -3.30
N THR A 291 -0.43 -1.17 -2.93
CA THR A 291 -0.65 -2.37 -3.75
C THR A 291 -2.14 -2.73 -3.79
N THR A 292 -2.59 -3.44 -4.82
CA THR A 292 -3.97 -3.95 -4.88
C THR A 292 -4.29 -4.81 -3.65
N ALA A 293 -3.33 -5.64 -3.25
CA ALA A 293 -3.45 -6.49 -2.09
C ALA A 293 -3.55 -5.70 -0.77
N SER A 294 -2.74 -4.65 -0.61
CA SER A 294 -2.82 -3.74 0.54
C SER A 294 -4.16 -2.98 0.54
N MET A 295 -4.64 -2.58 -0.64
CA MET A 295 -5.95 -1.93 -0.74
C MET A 295 -7.08 -2.85 -0.29
N ASP A 296 -7.03 -4.14 -0.64
CA ASP A 296 -8.00 -5.13 -0.15
C ASP A 296 -8.00 -5.22 1.38
N ALA A 297 -6.82 -5.19 2.00
CA ALA A 297 -6.67 -5.29 3.46
C ALA A 297 -7.25 -4.09 4.22
N ILE A 298 -7.29 -2.90 3.59
CA ILE A 298 -7.74 -1.68 4.26
C ILE A 298 -9.07 -1.15 3.75
N TYR A 299 -9.61 -1.63 2.63
CA TYR A 299 -10.79 -1.06 1.97
C TYR A 299 -12.03 -1.00 2.87
N SER A 300 -12.27 -2.03 3.69
CA SER A 300 -13.37 -2.04 4.65
C SER A 300 -13.23 -0.99 5.76
N LYS A 301 -12.00 -0.57 6.06
CA LYS A 301 -11.69 0.45 7.07
C LYS A 301 -11.86 1.87 6.54
N LEU A 302 -11.76 2.07 5.23
CA LEU A 302 -11.90 3.36 4.56
C LEU A 302 -13.36 3.67 4.25
N VAL A 303 -14.21 3.76 5.28
CA VAL A 303 -15.63 4.10 5.09
C VAL A 303 -15.83 5.61 4.90
N PRO A 304 -16.93 6.08 4.25
CA PRO A 304 -17.27 7.50 4.20
C PRO A 304 -17.24 8.11 5.60
N GLY A 305 -16.62 9.29 5.73
CA GLY A 305 -16.38 9.95 7.02
C GLY A 305 -15.05 9.58 7.70
N THR A 306 -14.39 8.48 7.32
CA THR A 306 -13.05 8.15 7.85
C THR A 306 -12.09 9.30 7.60
N ARG A 307 -11.43 9.79 8.64
CA ARG A 307 -10.47 10.89 8.54
C ARG A 307 -9.20 10.43 7.82
N VAL A 308 -8.67 11.30 6.95
CA VAL A 308 -7.39 11.13 6.25
C VAL A 308 -6.54 12.35 6.53
N LEU A 309 -5.41 12.14 7.16
CA LEU A 309 -4.42 13.15 7.43
C LEU A 309 -3.26 12.97 6.46
N VAL A 310 -2.97 13.98 5.66
CA VAL A 310 -1.87 13.99 4.68
C VAL A 310 -0.85 15.04 5.09
N TYR A 311 0.41 14.65 5.22
CA TYR A 311 1.45 15.55 5.72
C TYR A 311 2.85 15.16 5.21
N ARG A 312 3.82 16.06 5.48
CA ARG A 312 5.28 15.81 5.36
C ARG A 312 5.92 15.88 6.73
N THR A 313 6.85 14.94 6.98
CA THR A 313 7.73 14.96 8.18
C THR A 313 8.99 15.77 7.93
#